data_0cd0ea33f5fd520c8acaba1736223716
#
_entry.id   0cd0ea33f5fd520c8acaba1736223716
#
_cell.length_a   1.000
_cell.length_b   1.000
_cell.length_c   1.000
_cell.angle_alpha   90.00
_cell.angle_beta   90.00
_cell.angle_gamma   90.00
#
_symmetry.space_group_name_H-M   'P 1'
#
loop_
_entity.id
_entity.type
_entity.pdbx_description
1 polymer ?
#
loop_
_entity_poly.entity_id
_entity_poly.type
_entity_poly.pdbx_seq_one_letter_code
_entity_poly.pdbx_strand_id
1 'polypeptide(L)'
;MIILKVKNKFKNYVWKKNRKKVNIENQKRLRNKDVTIISTNCTGGILSHDLGLQFKSPTINMFFRAEDFMRFCENLKYYMSIEKLVECHDEEIIEDRSYPVAYLGDLTLFLVHYNSIEEAQKKWDERKRRINWENIVIINTDREGMTEELKDRFEKLPYRKVMFVNSPPPLYKKYPSCF
;
A
#
# COMPACT_ATOMS: atom_id res chain seq x y z
N MET A 1 -34.31 -1.30 14.52
CA MET A 1 -32.87 -1.58 14.73
C MET A 1 -32.45 -2.98 14.30
N ILE A 2 -33.21 -4.05 14.58
CA ILE A 2 -32.89 -5.46 14.21
C ILE A 2 -32.91 -5.70 12.70
N ILE A 3 -33.89 -5.19 11.98
CA ILE A 3 -34.05 -5.37 10.52
C ILE A 3 -32.86 -4.78 9.74
N LEU A 4 -32.32 -3.65 10.19
CA LEU A 4 -31.14 -3.01 9.55
C LEU A 4 -29.88 -3.86 9.73
N LYS A 5 -29.71 -4.47 10.93
CA LYS A 5 -28.57 -5.38 11.21
C LYS A 5 -28.64 -6.65 10.36
N VAL A 6 -29.84 -7.20 10.11
CA VAL A 6 -30.03 -8.40 9.28
C VAL A 6 -29.76 -8.08 7.80
N LYS A 7 -30.28 -6.96 7.28
CA LYS A 7 -29.98 -6.50 5.91
C LYS A 7 -28.48 -6.29 5.69
N ASN A 8 -27.78 -5.69 6.63
CA ASN A 8 -26.33 -5.48 6.54
C ASN A 8 -25.54 -6.80 6.58
N LYS A 9 -25.96 -7.76 7.44
CA LYS A 9 -25.34 -9.10 7.47
C LYS A 9 -25.53 -9.84 6.14
N PHE A 10 -26.72 -9.79 5.55
CA PHE A 10 -27.00 -10.45 4.27
C PHE A 10 -26.22 -9.79 3.12
N LYS A 11 -26.21 -8.45 3.07
CA LYS A 11 -25.41 -7.69 2.10
C LYS A 11 -23.92 -8.03 2.19
N ASN A 12 -23.38 -8.10 3.40
CA ASN A 12 -21.98 -8.48 3.64
C ASN A 12 -21.70 -9.92 3.25
N TYR A 13 -22.64 -10.84 3.47
CA TYR A 13 -22.51 -12.26 3.05
C TYR A 13 -22.45 -12.39 1.53
N VAL A 14 -23.39 -11.75 0.82
CA VAL A 14 -23.45 -11.75 -0.66
C VAL A 14 -22.18 -11.11 -1.24
N TRP A 15 -21.75 -9.98 -0.66
CA TRP A 15 -20.52 -9.32 -1.08
C TRP A 15 -19.28 -10.21 -0.91
N LYS A 16 -19.13 -10.86 0.25
CA LYS A 16 -18.02 -11.79 0.51
C LYS A 16 -18.01 -12.98 -0.46
N LYS A 17 -19.20 -13.55 -0.75
CA LYS A 17 -19.33 -14.66 -1.70
C LYS A 17 -18.93 -14.24 -3.12
N ASN A 18 -19.41 -13.08 -3.57
CA ASN A 18 -19.07 -12.52 -4.88
C ASN A 18 -17.58 -12.18 -4.98
N ARG A 19 -17.00 -11.55 -3.95
CA ARG A 19 -15.57 -11.26 -3.89
C ARG A 19 -14.74 -12.54 -4.02
N LYS A 20 -15.09 -13.59 -3.28
CA LYS A 20 -14.39 -14.89 -3.37
C LYS A 20 -14.41 -15.46 -4.79
N LYS A 21 -15.56 -15.40 -5.50
CA LYS A 21 -15.68 -15.85 -6.89
C LYS A 21 -14.76 -15.04 -7.81
N VAL A 22 -14.81 -13.71 -7.72
CA VAL A 22 -13.96 -12.80 -8.51
C VAL A 22 -12.47 -13.04 -8.23
N ASN A 23 -12.09 -13.23 -6.95
CA ASN A 23 -10.71 -13.50 -6.57
C ASN A 23 -10.20 -14.82 -7.20
N ILE A 24 -11.00 -15.89 -7.19
CA ILE A 24 -10.63 -17.16 -7.83
C ILE A 24 -10.41 -16.98 -9.34
N GLU A 25 -11.27 -16.22 -10.01
CA GLU A 25 -11.11 -15.94 -11.43
C GLU A 25 -9.86 -15.12 -11.72
N ASN A 26 -9.60 -14.08 -10.92
CA ASN A 26 -8.40 -13.25 -11.04
C ASN A 26 -7.11 -14.03 -10.76
N GLN A 27 -7.12 -14.94 -9.76
CA GLN A 27 -5.99 -15.82 -9.48
C GLN A 27 -5.67 -16.75 -10.66
N LYS A 28 -6.68 -17.22 -11.40
CA LYS A 28 -6.50 -18.02 -12.62
C LYS A 28 -5.91 -17.22 -13.78
N ARG A 29 -6.27 -15.93 -13.90
CA ARG A 29 -5.76 -15.03 -14.94
C ARG A 29 -4.33 -14.56 -14.67
N LEU A 30 -3.89 -14.62 -13.43
CA LEU A 30 -2.58 -14.14 -13.03
C LEU A 30 -1.47 -15.06 -13.56
N ARG A 31 -0.74 -14.60 -14.58
CA ARG A 31 0.31 -15.39 -15.25
C ARG A 31 1.59 -15.48 -14.42
N ASN A 32 1.97 -14.40 -13.75
CA ASN A 32 3.16 -14.35 -12.91
C ASN A 32 2.77 -14.02 -11.47
N LYS A 33 3.05 -14.98 -10.56
CA LYS A 33 2.81 -14.84 -9.11
C LYS A 33 4.02 -14.31 -8.36
N ASP A 34 5.16 -14.21 -9.03
CA ASP A 34 6.40 -13.70 -8.45
C ASP A 34 6.51 -12.19 -8.68
N VAL A 35 5.61 -11.44 -8.04
CA VAL A 35 5.53 -9.99 -8.12
C VAL A 35 5.66 -9.37 -6.73
N THR A 36 6.38 -8.26 -6.64
CA THR A 36 6.42 -7.40 -5.44
C THR A 36 5.48 -6.21 -5.65
N ILE A 37 4.45 -6.11 -4.82
CA ILE A 37 3.50 -5.00 -4.85
C ILE A 37 3.87 -4.02 -3.73
N ILE A 38 4.38 -2.87 -4.11
CA ILE A 38 4.67 -1.75 -3.20
C ILE A 38 3.50 -0.77 -3.29
N SER A 39 2.92 -0.40 -2.15
CA SER A 39 1.78 0.52 -2.13
C SER A 39 1.90 1.58 -1.06
N THR A 40 1.31 2.74 -1.36
CA THR A 40 1.26 3.88 -0.42
C THR A 40 0.47 3.58 0.84
N ASN A 41 -0.45 2.59 0.79
CA ASN A 41 -1.34 2.20 1.90
C ASN A 41 -1.66 0.69 1.84
N CYS A 42 -2.67 0.26 2.59
CA CYS A 42 -3.06 -1.16 2.71
C CYS A 42 -3.54 -1.83 1.41
N THR A 43 -3.74 -1.08 0.31
CA THR A 43 -4.25 -1.61 -0.96
C THR A 43 -3.38 -2.74 -1.50
N GLY A 44 -2.05 -2.62 -1.43
CA GLY A 44 -1.13 -3.67 -1.89
C GLY A 44 -1.27 -4.96 -1.09
N GLY A 45 -1.50 -4.86 0.22
CA GLY A 45 -1.76 -6.02 1.08
C GLY A 45 -3.08 -6.70 0.73
N ILE A 46 -4.15 -5.92 0.53
CA ILE A 46 -5.47 -6.42 0.15
C ILE A 46 -5.40 -7.14 -1.21
N LEU A 47 -4.76 -6.54 -2.20
CA LEU A 47 -4.59 -7.14 -3.52
C LEU A 47 -3.75 -8.41 -3.47
N SER A 48 -2.65 -8.42 -2.74
CA SER A 48 -1.83 -9.61 -2.56
C SER A 48 -2.63 -10.76 -1.95
N HIS A 49 -3.41 -10.48 -0.90
CA HIS A 49 -4.30 -11.47 -0.28
C HIS A 49 -5.34 -12.00 -1.28
N ASP A 50 -6.04 -11.10 -1.98
CA ASP A 50 -7.12 -11.48 -2.91
C ASP A 50 -6.61 -12.28 -4.11
N LEU A 51 -5.39 -11.99 -4.56
CA LEU A 51 -4.73 -12.69 -5.65
C LEU A 51 -3.98 -13.96 -5.21
N GLY A 52 -3.98 -14.28 -3.90
CA GLY A 52 -3.24 -15.43 -3.36
C GLY A 52 -1.73 -15.32 -3.53
N LEU A 53 -1.20 -14.10 -3.47
CA LEU A 53 0.22 -13.80 -3.58
C LEU A 53 0.91 -13.83 -2.22
N GLN A 54 2.16 -14.23 -2.21
CA GLN A 54 3.02 -14.05 -1.05
C GLN A 54 3.25 -12.57 -0.80
N PHE A 55 3.22 -12.15 0.47
CA PHE A 55 3.60 -10.80 0.87
C PHE A 55 5.11 -10.59 0.70
N LYS A 56 5.50 -9.93 -0.39
CA LYS A 56 6.90 -9.65 -0.76
C LYS A 56 7.31 -8.20 -0.53
N SER A 57 6.35 -7.33 -0.21
CA SER A 57 6.64 -5.93 0.08
C SER A 57 6.63 -5.67 1.59
N PRO A 58 7.59 -4.92 2.13
CA PRO A 58 7.54 -4.47 3.52
C PRO A 58 6.45 -3.43 3.80
N THR A 59 5.92 -2.74 2.77
CA THR A 59 4.93 -1.66 2.93
C THR A 59 3.51 -2.15 3.29
N ILE A 60 3.32 -3.43 3.55
CA ILE A 60 2.02 -4.01 3.91
C ILE A 60 1.66 -3.64 5.35
N ASN A 61 0.40 -3.29 5.58
CA ASN A 61 -0.14 -2.91 6.88
C ASN A 61 0.35 -1.55 7.41
N MET A 62 0.80 -0.69 6.53
CA MET A 62 1.21 0.68 6.85
C MET A 62 0.76 1.64 5.76
N PHE A 63 0.89 2.93 6.01
CA PHE A 63 0.76 3.94 4.96
C PHE A 63 1.85 5.01 5.08
N PHE A 64 2.03 5.76 4.00
CA PHE A 64 2.90 6.92 3.87
C PHE A 64 2.07 8.15 3.53
N ARG A 65 2.53 9.34 3.91
CA ARG A 65 2.09 10.57 3.25
C ARG A 65 2.62 10.57 1.80
N ALA A 66 1.94 11.29 0.92
CA ALA A 66 2.24 11.22 -0.52
C ALA A 66 3.69 11.58 -0.87
N GLU A 67 4.26 12.64 -0.26
CA GLU A 67 5.65 13.03 -0.48
C GLU A 67 6.63 11.95 -0.04
N ASP A 68 6.45 11.41 1.17
CA ASP A 68 7.31 10.34 1.70
C ASP A 68 7.24 9.06 0.84
N PHE A 69 6.05 8.73 0.32
CA PHE A 69 5.91 7.60 -0.59
C PHE A 69 6.64 7.83 -1.91
N MET A 70 6.58 9.05 -2.44
CA MET A 70 7.31 9.38 -3.66
C MET A 70 8.82 9.28 -3.47
N ARG A 71 9.36 9.89 -2.40
CA ARG A 71 10.79 9.79 -2.05
C ARG A 71 11.22 8.34 -1.86
N PHE A 72 10.40 7.53 -1.20
CA PHE A 72 10.61 6.09 -1.04
C PHE A 72 10.70 5.38 -2.39
N CYS A 73 9.74 5.60 -3.30
CA CYS A 73 9.71 4.96 -4.61
C CYS A 73 10.87 5.38 -5.53
N GLU A 74 11.29 6.64 -5.46
CA GLU A 74 12.42 7.17 -6.22
C GLU A 74 13.77 6.56 -5.77
N ASN A 75 13.87 6.17 -4.50
CA ASN A 75 15.10 5.67 -3.89
C ASN A 75 14.91 4.31 -3.19
N LEU A 76 14.16 3.39 -3.78
CA LEU A 76 13.78 2.10 -3.16
C LEU A 76 14.96 1.33 -2.59
N LYS A 77 16.06 1.21 -3.35
CA LYS A 77 17.23 0.45 -2.91
C LYS A 77 17.88 1.07 -1.68
N TYR A 78 17.94 2.39 -1.62
CA TYR A 78 18.48 3.12 -0.47
C TYR A 78 17.63 2.87 0.78
N TYR A 79 16.32 3.12 0.72
CA TYR A 79 15.46 2.91 1.89
C TYR A 79 15.36 1.44 2.31
N MET A 80 15.46 0.52 1.37
CA MET A 80 15.53 -0.91 1.67
C MET A 80 16.89 -1.33 2.29
N SER A 81 17.94 -0.54 2.16
CA SER A 81 19.23 -0.80 2.83
C SER A 81 19.22 -0.36 4.29
N ILE A 82 18.32 0.52 4.68
CA ILE A 82 18.20 0.96 6.08
C ILE A 82 17.76 -0.22 6.95
N GLU A 83 18.50 -0.44 8.02
CA GLU A 83 18.34 -1.65 8.86
C GLU A 83 17.20 -1.49 9.88
N LYS A 84 17.03 -0.28 10.45
CA LYS A 84 16.14 -0.10 11.59
C LYS A 84 15.05 0.93 11.34
N LEU A 85 13.85 0.60 11.77
CA LEU A 85 12.77 1.54 12.02
C LEU A 85 13.02 2.21 13.37
N VAL A 86 12.99 3.53 13.40
CA VAL A 86 13.16 4.32 14.63
C VAL A 86 11.79 4.83 15.07
N GLU A 87 11.43 4.60 16.32
CA GLU A 87 10.15 5.06 16.86
C GLU A 87 10.05 6.59 16.79
N CYS A 88 8.90 7.08 16.34
CA CYS A 88 8.60 8.51 16.33
C CYS A 88 8.02 8.90 17.69
N HIS A 89 8.59 9.95 18.30
CA HIS A 89 8.11 10.53 19.55
C HIS A 89 7.61 11.98 19.38
N ASP A 90 7.44 12.42 18.13
CA ASP A 90 6.91 13.73 17.79
C ASP A 90 5.39 13.74 17.95
N GLU A 91 4.90 14.46 18.94
CA GLU A 91 3.47 14.54 19.28
C GLU A 91 2.64 15.14 18.15
N GLU A 92 3.18 16.06 17.35
CA GLU A 92 2.49 16.67 16.21
C GLU A 92 2.30 15.65 15.06
N ILE A 93 3.21 14.67 14.95
CA ILE A 93 3.12 13.62 13.95
C ILE A 93 2.23 12.47 14.45
N ILE A 94 2.36 12.11 15.73
CA ILE A 94 1.62 11.01 16.34
C ILE A 94 0.14 11.38 16.48
N GLU A 95 -0.17 12.63 16.89
CA GLU A 95 -1.54 13.07 17.18
C GLU A 95 -2.25 12.08 18.14
N ASP A 96 -3.56 11.86 17.97
CA ASP A 96 -4.37 10.88 18.75
C ASP A 96 -4.36 9.47 18.15
N ARG A 97 -3.31 9.06 17.42
CA ARG A 97 -3.27 7.75 16.77
C ARG A 97 -3.04 6.64 17.77
N SER A 98 -3.80 5.55 17.59
CA SER A 98 -3.71 4.34 18.42
C SER A 98 -2.70 3.32 17.93
N TYR A 99 -1.93 3.63 16.90
CA TYR A 99 -0.94 2.75 16.28
C TYR A 99 0.45 3.40 16.26
N PRO A 100 1.52 2.62 16.22
CA PRO A 100 2.89 3.15 16.21
C PRO A 100 3.18 3.96 14.94
N VAL A 101 4.03 4.98 15.08
CA VAL A 101 4.63 5.73 13.98
C VAL A 101 6.13 5.58 14.05
N ALA A 102 6.79 5.39 12.91
CA ALA A 102 8.23 5.19 12.84
C ALA A 102 8.87 6.03 11.74
N TYR A 103 10.15 6.29 11.92
CA TYR A 103 11.01 6.81 10.87
C TYR A 103 11.79 5.67 10.18
N LEU A 104 11.88 5.75 8.86
CA LEU A 104 12.80 4.99 8.02
C LEU A 104 13.77 5.98 7.37
N GLY A 105 14.90 6.26 8.02
CA GLY A 105 15.73 7.40 7.67
C GLY A 105 14.96 8.71 7.87
N ASP A 106 14.70 9.42 6.79
CA ASP A 106 13.98 10.70 6.77
C ASP A 106 12.51 10.58 6.33
N LEU A 107 11.98 9.36 6.22
CA LEU A 107 10.56 9.09 5.90
C LEU A 107 9.76 8.74 7.14
N THR A 108 8.50 9.17 7.17
CA THR A 108 7.54 8.81 8.21
C THR A 108 6.65 7.65 7.75
N LEU A 109 6.59 6.59 8.56
CA LEU A 109 5.78 5.40 8.33
C LEU A 109 4.69 5.29 9.39
N PHE A 110 3.45 5.23 8.96
CA PHE A 110 2.28 5.04 9.82
C PHE A 110 1.91 3.56 9.87
N LEU A 111 2.19 2.89 10.99
CA LEU A 111 2.14 1.43 11.15
C LEU A 111 0.76 0.94 11.58
N VAL A 112 -0.27 1.28 10.81
CA VAL A 112 -1.72 1.21 11.13
C VAL A 112 -2.19 -0.14 11.69
N HIS A 113 -1.58 -1.24 11.26
CA HIS A 113 -1.99 -2.59 11.66
C HIS A 113 -0.88 -3.35 12.39
N TYR A 114 -0.01 -2.63 13.07
CA TYR A 114 0.99 -3.18 13.97
C TYR A 114 0.74 -2.73 15.40
N ASN A 115 1.04 -3.61 16.35
CA ASN A 115 0.87 -3.30 17.78
C ASN A 115 2.13 -2.67 18.39
N SER A 116 3.28 -2.84 17.74
CA SER A 116 4.56 -2.28 18.19
C SER A 116 5.55 -2.08 17.03
N ILE A 117 6.61 -1.30 17.31
CA ILE A 117 7.73 -1.10 16.37
C ILE A 117 8.48 -2.42 16.13
N GLU A 118 8.65 -3.24 17.16
CA GLU A 118 9.35 -4.53 17.07
C GLU A 118 8.61 -5.49 16.14
N GLU A 119 7.27 -5.54 16.24
CA GLU A 119 6.46 -6.35 15.32
C GLU A 119 6.61 -5.87 13.88
N ALA A 120 6.54 -4.55 13.67
CA ALA A 120 6.70 -3.94 12.36
C ALA A 120 8.09 -4.20 11.78
N GLN A 121 9.15 -4.01 12.58
CA GLN A 121 10.54 -4.28 12.20
C GLN A 121 10.72 -5.73 11.75
N LYS A 122 10.26 -6.68 12.55
CA LYS A 122 10.33 -8.10 12.19
C LYS A 122 9.67 -8.39 10.84
N LYS A 123 8.48 -7.85 10.61
CA LYS A 123 7.76 -8.03 9.34
C LYS A 123 8.41 -7.29 8.17
N TRP A 124 8.96 -6.11 8.43
CA TRP A 124 9.75 -5.36 7.47
C TRP A 124 10.93 -6.20 6.97
N ASP A 125 11.74 -6.75 7.89
CA ASP A 125 12.93 -7.54 7.57
C ASP A 125 12.59 -8.87 6.86
N GLU A 126 11.54 -9.55 7.31
CA GLU A 126 11.08 -10.77 6.66
C GLU A 126 10.67 -10.52 5.20
N ARG A 127 9.93 -9.43 4.95
CA ARG A 127 9.37 -9.13 3.62
C ARG A 127 10.41 -8.48 2.71
N LYS A 128 11.28 -7.63 3.25
CA LYS A 128 12.40 -7.03 2.52
C LYS A 128 13.26 -8.09 1.81
N ARG A 129 13.51 -9.23 2.46
CA ARG A 129 14.28 -10.36 1.88
C ARG A 129 13.54 -11.09 0.74
N ARG A 130 12.25 -10.86 0.58
CA ARG A 130 11.40 -11.52 -0.45
C ARG A 130 11.18 -10.68 -1.68
N ILE A 131 11.69 -9.46 -1.72
CA ILE A 131 11.49 -8.55 -2.85
C ILE A 131 12.04 -9.19 -4.13
N ASN A 132 11.18 -9.28 -5.13
CA ASN A 132 11.61 -9.55 -6.50
C ASN A 132 11.88 -8.22 -7.19
N TRP A 133 13.14 -7.83 -7.29
CA TRP A 133 13.56 -6.56 -7.85
C TRP A 133 13.31 -6.42 -9.35
N GLU A 134 13.22 -7.56 -10.05
CA GLU A 134 12.95 -7.59 -11.50
C GLU A 134 11.45 -7.44 -11.81
N ASN A 135 10.59 -7.56 -10.80
CA ASN A 135 9.15 -7.56 -11.00
C ASN A 135 8.42 -6.77 -9.90
N ILE A 136 8.60 -5.45 -9.92
CA ILE A 136 7.96 -4.51 -8.99
C ILE A 136 6.75 -3.86 -9.68
N VAL A 137 5.67 -3.75 -8.94
CA VAL A 137 4.49 -2.94 -9.27
C VAL A 137 4.23 -1.96 -8.14
N ILE A 138 4.14 -0.68 -8.47
CA ILE A 138 3.84 0.39 -7.50
C ILE A 138 2.38 0.78 -7.60
N ILE A 139 1.70 0.81 -6.47
CA ILE A 139 0.30 1.24 -6.37
C ILE A 139 0.21 2.47 -5.49
N ASN A 140 -0.39 3.52 -6.02
CA ASN A 140 -0.61 4.77 -5.31
C ASN A 140 -2.10 5.16 -5.31
N THR A 141 -2.45 6.17 -4.53
CA THR A 141 -3.76 6.80 -4.49
C THR A 141 -3.60 8.31 -4.49
N ASP A 142 -4.62 9.05 -4.90
CA ASP A 142 -4.65 10.51 -4.88
C ASP A 142 -4.97 11.12 -3.49
N ARG A 143 -4.60 10.39 -2.44
CA ARG A 143 -4.84 10.75 -1.04
C ARG A 143 -3.54 11.20 -0.36
N GLU A 144 -3.63 11.52 0.92
CA GLU A 144 -2.51 11.75 1.83
C GLU A 144 -1.58 12.91 1.39
N GLY A 145 -2.17 13.96 0.78
CA GLY A 145 -1.41 15.12 0.31
C GLY A 145 -0.88 15.01 -1.12
N MET A 146 -1.48 14.16 -1.96
CA MET A 146 -1.09 14.03 -3.38
C MET A 146 -1.33 15.34 -4.13
N THR A 147 -0.28 15.87 -4.77
CA THR A 147 -0.29 17.07 -5.60
C THR A 147 -0.06 16.73 -7.07
N GLU A 148 -0.29 17.70 -7.98
CA GLU A 148 0.00 17.52 -9.41
C GLU A 148 1.50 17.28 -9.67
N GLU A 149 2.37 17.97 -8.93
CA GLU A 149 3.82 17.75 -9.01
C GLU A 149 4.19 16.30 -8.63
N LEU A 150 3.59 15.77 -7.56
CA LEU A 150 3.82 14.39 -7.14
C LEU A 150 3.30 13.38 -8.17
N LYS A 151 2.19 13.69 -8.86
CA LYS A 151 1.71 12.87 -9.99
C LYS A 151 2.69 12.90 -11.16
N ASP A 152 3.25 14.05 -11.50
CA ASP A 152 4.28 14.17 -12.55
C ASP A 152 5.55 13.38 -12.17
N ARG A 153 5.96 13.37 -10.91
CA ARG A 153 7.07 12.53 -10.39
C ARG A 153 6.71 11.05 -10.45
N PHE A 154 5.48 10.69 -10.07
CA PHE A 154 5.01 9.30 -10.10
C PHE A 154 5.06 8.72 -11.53
N GLU A 155 4.64 9.49 -12.54
CA GLU A 155 4.71 9.04 -13.93
C GLU A 155 6.14 8.79 -14.43
N LYS A 156 7.14 9.46 -13.87
CA LYS A 156 8.56 9.29 -14.24
C LYS A 156 9.22 8.09 -13.58
N LEU A 157 8.59 7.44 -12.58
CA LEU A 157 9.17 6.26 -11.93
C LEU A 157 9.43 5.13 -12.94
N PRO A 158 10.56 4.41 -12.88
CA PRO A 158 10.94 3.39 -13.85
C PRO A 158 10.24 2.04 -13.62
N TYR A 159 9.17 2.01 -12.83
CA TYR A 159 8.45 0.80 -12.45
C TYR A 159 7.11 0.71 -13.17
N ARG A 160 6.57 -0.51 -13.27
CA ARG A 160 5.14 -0.67 -13.55
C ARG A 160 4.35 -0.07 -12.40
N LYS A 161 3.37 0.74 -12.71
CA LYS A 161 2.67 1.52 -11.70
C LYS A 161 1.21 1.76 -12.05
N VAL A 162 0.41 1.99 -11.03
CA VAL A 162 -0.99 2.39 -11.13
C VAL A 162 -1.33 3.34 -9.99
N MET A 163 -2.10 4.37 -10.29
CA MET A 163 -2.66 5.29 -9.29
C MET A 163 -4.17 5.25 -9.35
N PHE A 164 -4.81 4.95 -8.23
CA PHE A 164 -6.26 5.06 -8.09
C PHE A 164 -6.63 6.49 -7.70
N VAL A 165 -7.42 7.14 -8.55
CA VAL A 165 -7.81 8.53 -8.35
C VAL A 165 -9.32 8.66 -8.11
N ASN A 166 -9.71 9.61 -7.27
CA ASN A 166 -11.11 9.89 -6.96
C ASN A 166 -11.72 10.97 -7.88
N SER A 167 -10.90 11.58 -8.75
CA SER A 167 -11.34 12.63 -9.66
C SER A 167 -11.89 12.04 -10.95
N PRO A 168 -13.00 12.60 -11.51
CA PRO A 168 -13.52 12.13 -12.78
C PRO A 168 -12.56 12.45 -13.95
N PRO A 169 -12.66 11.71 -15.09
CA PRO A 169 -11.89 12.03 -16.30
C PRO A 169 -12.11 13.51 -16.70
N PRO A 170 -11.09 14.30 -16.87
CA PRO A 170 -10.14 14.24 -17.97
C PRO A 170 -8.68 13.99 -17.55
N LEU A 171 -8.41 13.75 -16.28
CA LEU A 171 -7.05 13.54 -15.77
C LEU A 171 -6.35 12.30 -16.36
N TYR A 172 -7.11 11.27 -16.76
CA TYR A 172 -6.57 10.06 -17.40
C TYR A 172 -5.77 10.34 -18.67
N LYS A 173 -6.09 11.44 -19.41
CA LYS A 173 -5.35 11.79 -20.62
C LYS A 173 -3.96 12.33 -20.34
N LYS A 174 -3.79 12.98 -19.16
CA LYS A 174 -2.50 13.55 -18.74
C LYS A 174 -1.60 12.49 -18.09
N TYR A 175 -2.21 11.57 -17.33
CA TYR A 175 -1.50 10.60 -16.51
C TYR A 175 -1.90 9.16 -16.89
N PRO A 176 -1.14 8.47 -17.76
CA PRO A 176 -1.46 7.11 -18.21
C PRO A 176 -1.56 6.06 -17.11
N SER A 177 -0.93 6.27 -15.95
CA SER A 177 -1.00 5.36 -14.80
C SER A 177 -2.20 5.60 -13.89
N CYS A 178 -3.05 6.62 -14.14
CA CYS A 178 -4.24 6.94 -13.34
C CYS A 178 -5.48 6.17 -13.81
N PHE A 179 -6.25 5.63 -12.83
CA PHE A 179 -7.49 4.86 -13.04
C PHE A 179 -8.57 5.23 -12.01
#